data_1607444e0df21168653d6aadbdd42b40
#
_entry.id   1607444e0df21168653d6aadbdd42b40
#
_cell.length_a   1.000
_cell.length_b   1.000
_cell.length_c   1.000
_cell.angle_alpha   90.00
_cell.angle_beta   90.00
_cell.angle_gamma   90.00
#
_symmetry.space_group_name_H-M   'P 1'
#
loop_
_entity.id
_entity.type
_entity.pdbx_description
1 polymer ?
#
loop_
_entity_poly.entity_id
_entity_poly.type
_entity_poly.pdbx_seq_one_letter_code
_entity_poly.pdbx_strand_id
1 'polypeptide(L)'
;FGIHVNAGEMYPEAKAFKDDNVRRNKDGSLRYGWNWIDQGIGLDSIYDLATGEREARFDELHEILGGDGKDMLDFIYVDIWGNNTASDNDDSQQTRKLSKEINDNGWRMSNEWGGANEYDSTFQHWATDLTYGGKDAKGENSDVMRFLRNHQKDSWVGDYPAYGGAAVAPLLGGYNMKDFEGWQGRNDYDAYITNLYTHDLTTKFIQHYEVVDWVDGEPVNVGGAQNWTPEMKITLKDEDGSTLVLERGSNDPNSAAYRDRTMTLDGKVIAKGAVSQGDRSDDDIRNGRKKGTETYLLPWIWDAQTGEKVAAEDEKLYHWNTQGGTSEWELPDSWAGLKDVKVYKLTDLGKTDEKTVKVVDGKITLDAESEVPYVVCKG
;
A
#
# COMPACT_ATOMS: atom_id res chain seq x y z
N PHE A 1 -0.86 -12.26 0.16
CA PHE A 1 -0.13 -11.29 1.01
C PHE A 1 1.33 -11.69 1.18
N GLY A 2 2.16 -10.77 1.67
CA GLY A 2 3.57 -11.02 1.91
C GLY A 2 4.00 -10.65 3.32
N ILE A 3 5.22 -11.02 3.67
CA ILE A 3 5.87 -10.59 4.90
C ILE A 3 7.16 -9.82 4.59
N HIS A 4 7.51 -8.95 5.50
CA HIS A 4 8.75 -8.18 5.50
C HIS A 4 9.81 -8.95 6.30
N VAL A 5 10.97 -9.13 5.72
CA VAL A 5 12.14 -9.73 6.39
C VAL A 5 13.38 -8.89 6.14
N ASN A 6 14.33 -8.97 7.03
CA ASN A 6 15.67 -8.43 6.83
C ASN A 6 16.67 -9.58 6.73
N ALA A 7 17.34 -9.71 5.60
CA ALA A 7 18.37 -10.74 5.37
C ALA A 7 19.81 -10.20 5.51
N GLY A 8 19.95 -8.90 5.72
CA GLY A 8 21.25 -8.21 5.82
C GLY A 8 21.69 -7.88 7.24
N GLU A 9 20.76 -7.93 8.19
CA GLU A 9 21.00 -7.56 9.59
C GLU A 9 20.26 -8.48 10.55
N MET A 10 20.73 -8.55 11.79
CA MET A 10 20.14 -9.38 12.83
C MET A 10 20.32 -8.75 14.20
N TYR A 11 19.36 -8.94 15.09
CA TYR A 11 19.53 -8.57 16.49
C TYR A 11 20.32 -9.64 17.24
N PRO A 12 21.12 -9.26 18.26
CA PRO A 12 21.92 -10.20 19.05
C PRO A 12 21.10 -11.30 19.74
N GLU A 13 19.84 -11.01 20.07
CA GLU A 13 18.93 -11.92 20.74
C GLU A 13 18.28 -12.93 19.78
N ALA A 14 18.45 -12.76 18.47
CA ALA A 14 17.90 -13.68 17.50
C ALA A 14 18.48 -15.09 17.67
N LYS A 15 17.65 -16.11 17.60
CA LYS A 15 18.05 -17.52 17.73
C LYS A 15 19.17 -17.91 16.75
N ALA A 16 19.18 -17.30 15.58
CA ALA A 16 20.16 -17.57 14.52
C ALA A 16 21.44 -16.74 14.66
N PHE A 17 21.54 -15.85 15.66
CA PHE A 17 22.74 -15.04 15.86
C PHE A 17 23.95 -15.92 16.21
N LYS A 18 25.04 -15.73 15.48
CA LYS A 18 26.32 -16.39 15.73
C LYS A 18 27.44 -15.37 15.55
N ASP A 19 28.47 -15.50 16.35
CA ASP A 19 29.63 -14.61 16.29
C ASP A 19 30.41 -14.72 14.94
N ASP A 20 30.25 -15.84 14.26
CA ASP A 20 30.91 -16.12 12.99
C ASP A 20 30.15 -15.61 11.77
N ASN A 21 28.83 -15.34 11.87
CA ASN A 21 28.02 -14.88 10.74
C ASN A 21 27.78 -13.37 10.70
N VAL A 22 28.50 -12.63 11.51
CA VAL A 22 28.38 -11.16 11.59
C VAL A 22 29.52 -10.45 10.88
N ARG A 23 29.19 -9.32 10.28
CA ARG A 23 30.19 -8.45 9.63
C ARG A 23 31.01 -7.71 10.66
N ARG A 24 32.32 -7.62 10.39
CA ARG A 24 33.23 -6.88 11.22
C ARG A 24 33.98 -5.81 10.44
N ASN A 25 34.32 -4.75 11.13
CA ASN A 25 35.21 -3.72 10.63
C ASN A 25 36.66 -4.25 10.60
N LYS A 26 37.55 -3.50 9.95
CA LYS A 26 38.97 -3.89 9.85
C LYS A 26 39.69 -4.02 11.21
N ASP A 27 39.20 -3.35 12.23
CA ASP A 27 39.70 -3.41 13.60
C ASP A 27 39.13 -4.55 14.45
N GLY A 28 38.25 -5.38 13.82
CA GLY A 28 37.60 -6.50 14.48
C GLY A 28 36.30 -6.14 15.22
N SER A 29 35.94 -4.87 15.31
CA SER A 29 34.68 -4.46 15.91
C SER A 29 33.50 -4.88 15.07
N LEU A 30 32.30 -5.06 15.68
CA LEU A 30 31.06 -5.40 14.97
C LEU A 30 30.67 -4.25 14.04
N ARG A 31 30.19 -4.59 12.86
CA ARG A 31 29.57 -3.63 11.96
C ARG A 31 28.09 -3.51 12.31
N TYR A 32 27.75 -2.41 12.97
CA TYR A 32 26.38 -2.10 13.34
C TYR A 32 25.58 -1.66 12.11
N GLY A 33 24.34 -2.13 12.07
CA GLY A 33 23.33 -1.74 11.12
C GLY A 33 22.35 -0.72 11.69
N TRP A 34 21.10 -0.83 11.30
CA TRP A 34 20.06 0.08 11.71
C TRP A 34 19.71 -0.11 13.19
N ASN A 35 19.43 0.98 13.88
CA ASN A 35 18.97 0.96 15.28
C ASN A 35 17.51 1.42 15.32
N TRP A 36 16.62 0.48 15.44
CA TRP A 36 15.20 0.75 15.43
C TRP A 36 14.53 0.40 16.77
N ILE A 37 14.29 -0.90 17.01
CA ILE A 37 13.82 -1.39 18.30
C ILE A 37 15.01 -1.71 19.18
N ASP A 38 16.02 -2.32 18.58
CA ASP A 38 17.31 -2.63 19.15
C ASP A 38 18.41 -2.42 18.11
N GLN A 39 19.65 -2.55 18.50
CA GLN A 39 20.79 -2.37 17.60
C GLN A 39 20.99 -3.58 16.71
N GLY A 40 20.70 -3.43 15.42
CA GLY A 40 21.01 -4.43 14.41
C GLY A 40 22.52 -4.59 14.20
N ILE A 41 22.94 -5.80 13.88
CA ILE A 41 24.31 -6.15 13.52
C ILE A 41 24.30 -6.71 12.11
N GLY A 42 25.15 -6.17 11.23
CA GLY A 42 25.24 -6.60 9.84
C GLY A 42 25.66 -8.06 9.73
N LEU A 43 24.96 -8.82 8.90
CA LEU A 43 25.29 -10.20 8.57
C LEU A 43 26.33 -10.27 7.47
N ASP A 44 27.18 -11.27 7.51
CA ASP A 44 28.04 -11.64 6.40
C ASP A 44 27.27 -12.55 5.42
N SER A 45 26.71 -11.93 4.38
CA SER A 45 25.87 -12.64 3.40
C SER A 45 26.64 -13.75 2.66
N ILE A 46 27.95 -13.60 2.48
CA ILE A 46 28.78 -14.60 1.81
C ILE A 46 28.95 -15.82 2.71
N TYR A 47 29.24 -15.58 3.98
CA TYR A 47 29.34 -16.64 4.98
C TYR A 47 28.00 -17.38 5.14
N ASP A 48 26.91 -16.64 5.32
CA ASP A 48 25.57 -17.20 5.46
C ASP A 48 25.20 -18.11 4.29
N LEU A 49 25.51 -17.66 3.06
CA LEU A 49 25.27 -18.47 1.88
C LEU A 49 26.16 -19.71 1.82
N ALA A 50 27.47 -19.54 2.12
CA ALA A 50 28.44 -20.63 2.03
C ALA A 50 28.18 -21.74 3.07
N THR A 51 27.60 -21.38 4.21
CA THR A 51 27.30 -22.33 5.30
C THR A 51 25.87 -22.86 5.28
N GLY A 52 24.99 -22.31 4.42
CA GLY A 52 23.56 -22.67 4.38
C GLY A 52 22.74 -22.09 5.53
N GLU A 53 23.28 -21.19 6.33
CA GLU A 53 22.56 -20.59 7.46
C GLU A 53 21.37 -19.76 7.01
N ARG A 54 21.48 -19.07 5.89
CA ARG A 54 20.37 -18.31 5.31
C ARG A 54 19.26 -19.20 4.81
N GLU A 55 19.62 -20.24 4.05
CA GLU A 55 18.68 -21.27 3.57
C GLU A 55 17.91 -21.89 4.75
N ALA A 56 18.64 -22.31 5.80
CA ALA A 56 18.02 -22.89 6.99
C ALA A 56 17.00 -21.96 7.69
N ARG A 57 17.21 -20.65 7.64
CA ARG A 57 16.24 -19.68 8.19
C ARG A 57 14.97 -19.57 7.35
N PHE A 58 15.08 -19.63 6.02
CA PHE A 58 13.91 -19.66 5.14
C PHE A 58 13.16 -20.98 5.23
N ASP A 59 13.84 -22.10 5.36
CA ASP A 59 13.22 -23.40 5.60
C ASP A 59 12.47 -23.42 6.93
N GLU A 60 13.06 -22.88 8.01
CA GLU A 60 12.38 -22.74 9.31
C GLU A 60 11.12 -21.85 9.18
N LEU A 61 11.19 -20.75 8.42
CA LEU A 61 10.05 -19.89 8.15
C LEU A 61 8.94 -20.67 7.40
N HIS A 62 9.30 -21.44 6.38
CA HIS A 62 8.37 -22.27 5.64
C HIS A 62 7.67 -23.30 6.55
N GLU A 63 8.41 -23.96 7.44
CA GLU A 63 7.84 -24.86 8.42
C GLU A 63 6.86 -24.16 9.38
N ILE A 64 7.22 -22.96 9.87
CA ILE A 64 6.38 -22.16 10.77
C ILE A 64 5.05 -21.79 10.09
N LEU A 65 5.09 -21.51 8.79
CA LEU A 65 3.90 -21.15 7.99
C LEU A 65 3.06 -22.37 7.57
N GLY A 66 3.48 -23.57 7.93
CA GLY A 66 2.70 -24.79 7.75
C GLY A 66 3.11 -25.68 6.59
N GLY A 67 4.21 -25.38 5.93
CA GLY A 67 4.77 -26.16 4.84
C GLY A 67 3.95 -26.11 3.55
N ASP A 68 4.32 -26.96 2.60
CA ASP A 68 3.77 -26.99 1.25
C ASP A 68 2.23 -27.00 1.21
N GLY A 69 1.67 -26.05 0.47
CA GLY A 69 0.23 -25.95 0.22
C GLY A 69 -0.61 -25.45 1.40
N LYS A 70 0.03 -24.98 2.46
CA LYS A 70 -0.67 -24.46 3.64
C LYS A 70 -0.34 -23.00 3.94
N ASP A 71 0.82 -22.54 3.53
CA ASP A 71 1.15 -21.14 3.67
C ASP A 71 0.30 -20.30 2.71
N MET A 72 -0.09 -19.14 3.20
CA MET A 72 -0.86 -18.17 2.41
C MET A 72 0.02 -17.00 1.98
N LEU A 73 1.34 -17.16 2.00
CA LEU A 73 2.25 -16.13 1.53
C LEU A 73 2.43 -16.22 0.02
N ASP A 74 2.26 -15.06 -0.64
CA ASP A 74 2.55 -14.91 -2.06
C ASP A 74 3.99 -14.46 -2.29
N PHE A 75 4.52 -13.63 -1.37
CA PHE A 75 5.85 -13.08 -1.52
C PHE A 75 6.53 -12.74 -0.20
N ILE A 76 7.85 -12.63 -0.25
CA ILE A 76 8.70 -12.10 0.81
C ILE A 76 9.35 -10.80 0.34
N TYR A 77 9.11 -9.73 1.08
CA TYR A 77 9.80 -8.45 0.90
C TYR A 77 11.07 -8.44 1.74
N VAL A 78 12.21 -8.30 1.08
CA VAL A 78 13.53 -8.26 1.74
C VAL A 78 13.99 -6.82 1.85
N ASP A 79 14.04 -6.33 3.07
CA ASP A 79 14.45 -4.97 3.38
C ASP A 79 15.98 -4.82 3.32
N ILE A 80 16.43 -3.61 2.97
CA ILE A 80 17.84 -3.21 2.87
C ILE A 80 18.77 -4.23 2.18
N TRP A 81 18.24 -4.97 1.23
CA TRP A 81 19.04 -5.88 0.42
C TRP A 81 19.65 -5.18 -0.79
N GLY A 82 20.93 -5.45 -1.09
CA GLY A 82 21.63 -4.93 -2.26
C GLY A 82 22.83 -4.05 -1.93
N ASN A 83 23.13 -3.76 -0.66
CA ASN A 83 24.27 -2.97 -0.21
C ASN A 83 25.24 -3.70 0.71
N ASN A 84 25.20 -5.03 0.71
CA ASN A 84 25.87 -5.81 1.76
C ASN A 84 27.14 -6.49 1.31
N THR A 85 27.53 -6.39 0.05
CA THR A 85 28.72 -7.03 -0.49
C THR A 85 29.77 -6.02 -0.97
N ALA A 86 30.89 -6.54 -1.45
CA ALA A 86 32.04 -5.72 -1.81
C ALA A 86 31.98 -5.17 -3.24
N SER A 87 31.07 -5.68 -4.09
CA SER A 87 30.95 -5.27 -5.49
C SER A 87 29.54 -5.53 -6.04
N ASP A 88 29.17 -4.81 -7.08
CA ASP A 88 27.90 -4.97 -7.77
C ASP A 88 27.68 -6.38 -8.33
N ASN A 89 28.74 -7.04 -8.75
CA ASN A 89 28.67 -8.43 -9.23
C ASN A 89 28.34 -9.42 -8.11
N ASP A 90 28.94 -9.21 -6.94
CA ASP A 90 28.66 -10.05 -5.78
C ASP A 90 27.24 -9.82 -5.30
N ASP A 91 26.77 -8.58 -5.27
CA ASP A 91 25.41 -8.22 -4.91
C ASP A 91 24.40 -8.88 -5.85
N SER A 92 24.62 -8.83 -7.16
CA SER A 92 23.79 -9.46 -8.15
C SER A 92 23.70 -10.99 -7.96
N GLN A 93 24.83 -11.64 -7.76
CA GLN A 93 24.84 -13.09 -7.51
C GLN A 93 24.15 -13.44 -6.19
N GLN A 94 24.37 -12.68 -5.13
CA GLN A 94 23.73 -12.89 -3.84
C GLN A 94 22.21 -12.73 -3.95
N THR A 95 21.74 -11.72 -4.67
CA THR A 95 20.33 -11.49 -4.88
C THR A 95 19.66 -12.63 -5.66
N ARG A 96 20.29 -13.12 -6.72
CA ARG A 96 19.76 -14.27 -7.49
C ARG A 96 19.67 -15.54 -6.65
N LYS A 97 20.66 -15.80 -5.82
CA LYS A 97 20.65 -16.96 -4.92
C LYS A 97 19.59 -16.81 -3.83
N LEU A 98 19.45 -15.64 -3.25
CA LEU A 98 18.39 -15.34 -2.29
C LEU A 98 17.01 -15.49 -2.93
N SER A 99 16.83 -14.94 -4.12
CA SER A 99 15.59 -15.10 -4.87
C SER A 99 15.28 -16.57 -5.16
N LYS A 100 16.30 -17.35 -5.51
CA LYS A 100 16.13 -18.79 -5.72
C LYS A 100 15.72 -19.51 -4.44
N GLU A 101 16.35 -19.25 -3.30
CA GLU A 101 15.98 -19.82 -2.01
C GLU A 101 14.53 -19.51 -1.63
N ILE A 102 14.11 -18.28 -1.84
CA ILE A 102 12.73 -17.85 -1.59
C ILE A 102 11.76 -18.54 -2.55
N ASN A 103 12.09 -18.60 -3.84
CA ASN A 103 11.27 -19.24 -4.86
C ASN A 103 11.18 -20.76 -4.68
N ASP A 104 12.25 -21.41 -4.24
CA ASP A 104 12.26 -22.86 -3.96
C ASP A 104 11.31 -23.22 -2.81
N ASN A 105 11.02 -22.27 -1.93
CA ASN A 105 9.99 -22.38 -0.89
C ASN A 105 8.58 -21.98 -1.36
N GLY A 106 8.38 -21.70 -2.64
CA GLY A 106 7.08 -21.40 -3.23
C GLY A 106 6.69 -19.91 -3.21
N TRP A 107 7.53 -19.03 -2.73
CA TRP A 107 7.28 -17.59 -2.63
C TRP A 107 7.96 -16.81 -3.74
N ARG A 108 7.51 -15.56 -3.97
CA ARG A 108 8.20 -14.60 -4.83
C ARG A 108 9.04 -13.67 -3.99
N MET A 109 10.17 -13.21 -4.51
CA MET A 109 10.97 -12.19 -3.84
C MET A 109 10.60 -10.80 -4.31
N SER A 110 10.46 -9.89 -3.34
CA SER A 110 10.47 -8.44 -3.55
C SER A 110 11.59 -7.82 -2.71
N ASN A 111 12.14 -6.69 -3.13
CA ASN A 111 13.16 -5.99 -2.35
C ASN A 111 13.01 -4.47 -2.41
N GLU A 112 13.73 -3.78 -1.52
CA GLU A 112 13.67 -2.33 -1.42
C GLU A 112 14.52 -1.64 -2.49
N TRP A 113 15.71 -2.12 -2.75
CA TRP A 113 16.69 -1.43 -3.58
C TRP A 113 16.78 -2.01 -4.99
N GLY A 114 16.88 -1.09 -5.97
CA GLY A 114 17.28 -1.44 -7.31
C GLY A 114 18.78 -1.64 -7.39
N GLY A 115 19.23 -2.86 -7.26
CA GLY A 115 20.61 -3.23 -7.50
C GLY A 115 20.85 -3.77 -8.92
N ALA A 116 22.06 -4.20 -9.19
CA ALA A 116 22.41 -4.73 -10.48
C ALA A 116 21.75 -6.09 -10.74
N ASN A 117 20.93 -6.17 -11.79
CA ASN A 117 20.32 -7.41 -12.32
C ASN A 117 19.31 -8.14 -11.43
N GLU A 118 18.70 -7.48 -10.46
CA GLU A 118 17.65 -8.09 -9.67
C GLU A 118 16.32 -8.24 -10.42
N TYR A 119 16.12 -7.45 -11.48
CA TYR A 119 14.88 -7.41 -12.25
C TYR A 119 14.50 -8.73 -12.91
N ASP A 120 15.45 -9.63 -13.11
CA ASP A 120 15.19 -10.96 -13.66
C ASP A 120 14.71 -11.98 -12.61
N SER A 121 14.76 -11.61 -11.34
CA SER A 121 14.44 -12.52 -10.23
C SER A 121 13.55 -11.93 -9.15
N THR A 122 13.41 -10.62 -9.12
CA THR A 122 12.66 -9.89 -8.08
C THR A 122 11.80 -8.79 -8.69
N PHE A 123 10.85 -8.29 -7.91
CA PHE A 123 10.21 -7.01 -8.20
C PHE A 123 10.51 -6.00 -7.08
N GLN A 124 10.62 -4.74 -7.45
CA GLN A 124 11.05 -3.67 -6.55
C GLN A 124 10.03 -2.55 -6.54
N HIS A 125 9.69 -2.05 -5.35
CA HIS A 125 8.72 -0.97 -5.28
C HIS A 125 9.30 0.38 -5.77
N TRP A 126 10.58 0.60 -5.60
CA TRP A 126 11.25 1.81 -6.07
C TRP A 126 11.23 1.99 -7.59
N ALA A 127 11.16 0.91 -8.34
CA ALA A 127 11.14 0.96 -9.80
C ALA A 127 9.94 1.71 -10.38
N THR A 128 8.85 1.82 -9.62
CA THR A 128 7.62 2.49 -10.04
C THR A 128 7.40 3.82 -9.37
N ASP A 129 8.31 4.21 -8.50
CA ASP A 129 8.34 5.55 -7.96
C ASP A 129 8.48 6.60 -9.05
N LEU A 130 7.92 7.78 -8.81
CA LEU A 130 8.03 8.92 -9.73
C LEU A 130 9.46 9.25 -10.12
N THR A 131 10.40 9.03 -9.22
CA THR A 131 11.81 9.31 -9.43
C THR A 131 12.54 8.18 -10.14
N TYR A 132 12.23 6.94 -9.81
CA TYR A 132 12.93 5.77 -10.34
C TYR A 132 12.27 5.19 -11.58
N GLY A 133 10.96 5.03 -11.59
CA GLY A 133 10.19 4.58 -12.73
C GLY A 133 9.78 5.71 -13.68
N GLY A 134 9.86 6.93 -13.20
CA GLY A 134 9.41 8.10 -13.94
C GLY A 134 7.89 8.08 -14.18
N LYS A 135 7.39 9.13 -14.81
CA LYS A 135 5.97 9.19 -15.15
C LYS A 135 5.59 8.19 -16.25
N ASP A 136 6.53 7.80 -17.10
CA ASP A 136 6.27 6.85 -18.18
C ASP A 136 5.91 5.46 -17.62
N ALA A 137 6.61 5.02 -16.58
CA ALA A 137 6.30 3.75 -15.91
C ALA A 137 4.92 3.75 -15.25
N LYS A 138 4.41 4.89 -14.83
CA LYS A 138 3.06 5.00 -14.25
C LYS A 138 1.94 4.70 -15.24
N GLY A 139 2.17 4.94 -16.51
CA GLY A 139 1.25 4.64 -17.61
C GLY A 139 1.29 3.18 -18.06
N GLU A 140 2.28 2.40 -17.61
CA GLU A 140 2.38 1.00 -17.97
C GLU A 140 1.16 0.22 -17.48
N ASN A 141 0.59 -0.55 -18.40
CA ASN A 141 -0.57 -1.38 -18.13
C ASN A 141 -0.15 -2.85 -17.92
N SER A 142 0.23 -3.18 -16.72
CA SER A 142 0.57 -4.55 -16.33
C SER A 142 0.19 -4.80 -14.87
N ASP A 143 0.01 -6.07 -14.51
CA ASP A 143 -0.33 -6.45 -13.14
C ASP A 143 0.73 -6.01 -12.14
N VAL A 144 1.99 -6.15 -12.49
CA VAL A 144 3.11 -5.72 -11.66
C VAL A 144 3.09 -4.20 -11.47
N MET A 145 2.92 -3.44 -12.56
CA MET A 145 2.88 -1.98 -12.50
C MET A 145 1.66 -1.47 -11.76
N ARG A 146 0.52 -2.12 -11.92
CA ARG A 146 -0.70 -1.83 -11.16
C ARG A 146 -0.48 -1.97 -9.65
N PHE A 147 0.15 -3.06 -9.24
CA PHE A 147 0.51 -3.31 -7.85
C PHE A 147 1.50 -2.26 -7.33
N LEU A 148 2.60 -2.05 -8.04
CA LEU A 148 3.69 -1.19 -7.60
C LEU A 148 3.35 0.30 -7.59
N ARG A 149 2.48 0.77 -8.50
CA ARG A 149 2.04 2.19 -8.52
C ARG A 149 1.53 2.70 -7.20
N ASN A 150 0.96 1.84 -6.40
CA ASN A 150 0.39 2.22 -5.11
C ASN A 150 1.42 2.38 -3.99
N HIS A 151 2.69 2.07 -4.27
CA HIS A 151 3.81 2.35 -3.38
C HIS A 151 4.40 3.75 -3.50
N GLN A 152 3.94 4.55 -4.46
CA GLN A 152 4.52 5.87 -4.74
C GLN A 152 4.59 6.82 -3.55
N LYS A 153 3.75 6.58 -2.60
CA LYS A 153 3.68 7.42 -1.43
C LYS A 153 4.68 7.15 -0.37
N ASP A 154 5.23 5.96 -0.38
CA ASP A 154 6.28 5.62 0.54
C ASP A 154 7.62 6.22 0.12
N SER A 155 7.64 6.84 -1.01
CA SER A 155 8.82 7.37 -1.59
C SER A 155 9.32 8.61 -0.88
N TRP A 156 10.58 8.61 -0.55
CA TRP A 156 11.34 9.77 -0.11
C TRP A 156 11.53 10.79 -1.24
N VAL A 157 11.18 10.43 -2.42
CA VAL A 157 11.31 11.15 -3.66
C VAL A 157 9.94 11.21 -4.35
N GLY A 158 9.84 11.92 -5.43
CA GLY A 158 8.60 12.01 -6.19
C GLY A 158 7.57 12.88 -5.50
N ASP A 159 6.60 12.28 -4.90
CA ASP A 159 5.43 12.99 -4.39
C ASP A 159 5.65 13.72 -3.07
N TYR A 160 6.77 13.51 -2.43
CA TYR A 160 7.02 14.13 -1.13
C TYR A 160 7.55 15.56 -1.25
N PRO A 161 6.85 16.57 -0.71
CA PRO A 161 7.20 17.99 -0.90
C PRO A 161 8.59 18.37 -0.42
N ALA A 162 9.08 17.74 0.65
CA ALA A 162 10.41 17.99 1.20
C ALA A 162 11.55 17.68 0.24
N TYR A 163 11.30 16.83 -0.77
CA TYR A 163 12.27 16.44 -1.78
C TYR A 163 11.95 17.01 -3.17
N GLY A 164 11.08 18.02 -3.23
CA GLY A 164 10.70 18.69 -4.46
C GLY A 164 9.47 18.09 -5.15
N GLY A 165 8.83 17.11 -4.54
CA GLY A 165 7.54 16.59 -5.01
C GLY A 165 6.41 17.59 -4.73
N ALA A 166 5.50 17.73 -5.67
CA ALA A 166 4.31 18.56 -5.53
C ALA A 166 3.12 17.80 -4.97
N ALA A 167 3.07 16.51 -5.19
CA ALA A 167 1.92 15.72 -4.91
C ALA A 167 1.91 15.26 -3.46
N VAL A 168 1.22 16.00 -2.65
CA VAL A 168 0.86 15.59 -1.29
C VAL A 168 -0.38 14.69 -1.27
N ALA A 169 -0.95 14.40 -2.44
CA ALA A 169 -2.11 13.52 -2.63
C ALA A 169 -2.18 13.03 -4.08
N PRO A 170 -1.35 12.08 -4.52
CA PRO A 170 -1.44 11.53 -5.87
C PRO A 170 -2.78 10.83 -6.09
N LEU A 171 -3.29 10.93 -7.32
CA LEU A 171 -4.62 10.41 -7.65
C LEU A 171 -4.74 8.90 -7.46
N LEU A 172 -3.72 8.14 -7.82
CA LEU A 172 -3.72 6.68 -7.63
C LEU A 172 -3.48 6.26 -6.18
N GLY A 173 -2.87 7.14 -5.42
CA GLY A 173 -2.27 6.69 -4.22
C GLY A 173 -3.09 6.79 -2.97
N GLY A 174 -3.07 5.76 -2.22
CA GLY A 174 -3.18 5.75 -0.80
C GLY A 174 -1.87 6.10 -0.13
N TYR A 175 -1.84 6.07 1.14
CA TYR A 175 -0.67 6.11 1.92
C TYR A 175 -0.06 4.72 2.04
N ASN A 176 1.16 4.78 2.34
CA ASN A 176 2.05 3.79 2.75
C ASN A 176 1.40 2.75 3.67
N MET A 177 1.49 1.50 3.29
CA MET A 177 1.12 0.37 4.14
C MET A 177 1.94 0.31 5.45
N LYS A 178 3.01 1.10 5.57
CA LYS A 178 3.82 1.19 6.79
C LYS A 178 3.07 1.72 8.00
N ASP A 179 1.97 2.43 7.80
CA ASP A 179 1.07 2.79 8.90
C ASP A 179 0.54 1.56 9.66
N PHE A 180 0.67 0.39 9.06
CA PHE A 180 0.29 -0.91 9.63
C PHE A 180 1.48 -1.77 10.04
N GLU A 181 2.70 -1.32 9.83
CA GLU A 181 3.88 -2.04 10.30
C GLU A 181 3.89 -2.07 11.82
N GLY A 182 3.44 -3.05 12.28
CA GLY A 182 3.63 -3.84 13.39
C GLY A 182 3.65 -3.30 14.80
N TRP A 183 4.46 -2.39 15.14
CA TRP A 183 4.59 -1.97 16.54
C TRP A 183 3.62 -0.86 16.95
N GLN A 184 2.98 -0.24 15.99
CA GLN A 184 2.16 0.94 16.19
C GLN A 184 0.68 0.61 16.48
N GLY A 185 0.38 -0.38 17.26
CA GLY A 185 -0.97 -0.66 17.71
C GLY A 185 -1.56 -1.97 17.22
N ARG A 186 -0.78 -3.02 17.07
CA ARG A 186 -1.23 -4.36 16.64
C ARG A 186 -2.36 -4.97 17.46
N ASN A 187 -2.55 -4.48 18.66
CA ASN A 187 -3.59 -4.97 19.55
C ASN A 187 -4.82 -4.06 19.56
N ASP A 188 -4.80 -2.98 18.79
CA ASP A 188 -5.92 -2.05 18.66
C ASP A 188 -6.56 -2.22 17.27
N TYR A 189 -7.50 -3.16 17.18
CA TYR A 189 -8.20 -3.46 15.93
C TYR A 189 -9.11 -2.33 15.46
N ASP A 190 -9.64 -1.52 16.39
CA ASP A 190 -10.44 -0.35 16.02
C ASP A 190 -9.58 0.72 15.34
N ALA A 191 -8.37 0.97 15.86
CA ALA A 191 -7.41 1.84 15.21
C ALA A 191 -6.98 1.29 13.84
N TYR A 192 -6.76 -0.03 13.73
CA TYR A 192 -6.45 -0.69 12.47
C TYR A 192 -7.57 -0.50 11.44
N ILE A 193 -8.81 -0.78 11.80
CA ILE A 193 -9.98 -0.62 10.91
C ILE A 193 -10.12 0.85 10.50
N THR A 194 -9.96 1.78 11.43
CA THR A 194 -10.00 3.22 11.16
C THR A 194 -8.93 3.63 10.14
N ASN A 195 -7.70 3.17 10.32
CA ASN A 195 -6.61 3.43 9.38
C ASN A 195 -6.88 2.83 8.00
N LEU A 196 -7.39 1.60 7.93
CA LEU A 196 -7.80 0.97 6.69
C LEU A 196 -8.79 1.84 5.91
N TYR A 197 -9.80 2.36 6.58
CA TYR A 197 -10.80 3.24 5.97
C TYR A 197 -10.25 4.62 5.61
N THR A 198 -9.32 5.15 6.39
CA THR A 198 -8.75 6.47 6.16
C THR A 198 -7.84 6.50 4.94
N HIS A 199 -7.11 5.41 4.68
CA HIS A 199 -6.01 5.44 3.70
C HIS A 199 -6.08 4.34 2.64
N ASP A 200 -6.38 3.11 3.04
CA ASP A 200 -6.06 1.97 2.18
C ASP A 200 -7.22 1.50 1.32
N LEU A 201 -8.46 1.63 1.77
CA LEU A 201 -9.59 1.10 1.00
C LEU A 201 -9.71 1.71 -0.38
N THR A 202 -9.55 3.03 -0.51
CA THR A 202 -9.59 3.69 -1.81
C THR A 202 -8.43 3.26 -2.71
N THR A 203 -7.25 3.09 -2.13
CA THR A 203 -6.07 2.59 -2.87
C THR A 203 -6.26 1.15 -3.32
N LYS A 204 -6.72 0.28 -2.43
CA LYS A 204 -7.00 -1.12 -2.76
C LYS A 204 -8.11 -1.25 -3.79
N PHE A 205 -9.13 -0.40 -3.72
CA PHE A 205 -10.18 -0.33 -4.73
C PHE A 205 -9.59 -0.01 -6.12
N ILE A 206 -8.74 1.01 -6.21
CA ILE A 206 -8.07 1.40 -7.45
C ILE A 206 -7.20 0.26 -8.01
N GLN A 207 -6.61 -0.58 -7.17
CA GLN A 207 -5.75 -1.70 -7.61
C GLN A 207 -6.48 -2.75 -8.46
N HIS A 208 -7.80 -2.84 -8.36
CA HIS A 208 -8.60 -3.73 -9.20
C HIS A 208 -8.79 -3.23 -10.64
N TYR A 209 -8.28 -2.04 -10.96
CA TYR A 209 -8.44 -1.41 -12.27
C TYR A 209 -7.09 -1.13 -12.91
N GLU A 210 -7.02 -1.27 -14.24
CA GLU A 210 -5.85 -0.97 -15.06
C GLU A 210 -5.92 0.44 -15.62
N VAL A 211 -4.81 1.19 -15.58
CA VAL A 211 -4.73 2.52 -16.19
C VAL A 211 -4.78 2.41 -17.71
N VAL A 212 -5.75 3.07 -18.32
CA VAL A 212 -5.91 3.13 -19.78
C VAL A 212 -5.68 4.52 -20.36
N ASP A 213 -5.74 5.57 -19.52
CA ASP A 213 -5.47 6.94 -19.96
C ASP A 213 -4.95 7.77 -18.78
N TRP A 214 -4.02 8.69 -19.09
CA TRP A 214 -3.36 9.53 -18.12
C TRP A 214 -3.18 10.95 -18.65
N VAL A 215 -3.78 11.92 -17.97
CA VAL A 215 -3.73 13.33 -18.34
C VAL A 215 -2.98 14.12 -17.27
N ASP A 216 -1.82 14.64 -17.64
CA ASP A 216 -1.06 15.59 -16.82
C ASP A 216 -1.66 16.99 -16.85
N GLY A 217 -1.44 17.74 -15.79
CA GLY A 217 -1.68 19.16 -15.73
C GLY A 217 -0.48 19.97 -16.22
N GLU A 218 -0.49 21.26 -15.94
CA GLU A 218 0.64 22.14 -16.21
C GLU A 218 1.75 21.96 -15.17
N PRO A 219 3.04 22.04 -15.57
CA PRO A 219 4.14 21.97 -14.63
C PRO A 219 4.05 23.07 -13.56
N VAL A 220 4.25 22.69 -12.31
CA VAL A 220 4.21 23.58 -11.16
C VAL A 220 5.54 23.56 -10.41
N ASN A 221 5.93 24.72 -9.85
CA ASN A 221 7.12 24.82 -9.01
C ASN A 221 6.66 24.86 -7.54
N VAL A 222 7.09 23.89 -6.77
CA VAL A 222 6.70 23.73 -5.35
C VAL A 222 7.82 24.08 -4.38
N GLY A 223 8.86 24.74 -4.85
CA GLY A 223 9.99 25.09 -4.01
C GLY A 223 10.99 23.94 -3.90
N GLY A 224 11.82 23.78 -4.87
CA GLY A 224 12.88 22.79 -4.97
C GLY A 224 13.55 22.88 -6.32
N ALA A 225 14.50 22.01 -6.60
CA ALA A 225 15.25 22.03 -7.85
C ALA A 225 14.47 21.49 -9.06
N GLN A 226 13.27 20.96 -8.86
CA GLN A 226 12.51 20.31 -9.92
C GLN A 226 11.11 20.87 -10.04
N ASN A 227 10.65 21.05 -11.27
CA ASN A 227 9.26 21.27 -11.57
C ASN A 227 8.53 19.93 -11.50
N TRP A 228 7.38 19.94 -10.89
CA TRP A 228 6.49 18.81 -10.82
C TRP A 228 5.30 18.99 -11.77
N THR A 229 4.91 17.94 -12.46
CA THR A 229 3.70 17.93 -13.28
C THR A 229 2.66 17.06 -12.56
N PRO A 230 1.63 17.66 -11.96
CA PRO A 230 0.60 16.89 -11.29
C PRO A 230 -0.25 16.13 -12.31
N GLU A 231 -0.62 14.92 -11.97
CA GLU A 231 -1.68 14.22 -12.69
C GLU A 231 -3.03 14.88 -12.42
N MET A 232 -3.79 15.19 -13.46
CA MET A 232 -5.09 15.84 -13.35
C MET A 232 -6.25 14.88 -13.54
N LYS A 233 -6.07 13.87 -14.39
CA LYS A 233 -7.09 12.86 -14.63
C LYS A 233 -6.44 11.53 -14.99
N ILE A 234 -6.93 10.47 -14.39
CA ILE A 234 -6.54 9.10 -14.72
C ILE A 234 -7.82 8.30 -14.98
N THR A 235 -7.84 7.60 -16.11
CA THR A 235 -8.94 6.69 -16.46
C THR A 235 -8.43 5.26 -16.35
N LEU A 236 -9.20 4.45 -15.65
CA LEU A 236 -8.88 3.05 -15.42
C LEU A 236 -10.08 2.18 -15.83
N LYS A 237 -9.82 0.91 -16.14
CA LYS A 237 -10.86 -0.09 -16.45
C LYS A 237 -10.58 -1.38 -15.73
N ASP A 238 -11.65 -2.10 -15.39
CA ASP A 238 -11.56 -3.49 -14.99
C ASP A 238 -11.73 -4.44 -16.20
N GLU A 239 -11.60 -5.73 -15.95
CA GLU A 239 -11.72 -6.77 -16.98
C GLU A 239 -13.12 -6.82 -17.62
N ASP A 240 -14.17 -6.41 -16.91
CA ASP A 240 -15.54 -6.38 -17.42
C ASP A 240 -15.85 -5.08 -18.18
N GLY A 241 -14.92 -4.15 -18.22
CA GLY A 241 -15.04 -2.88 -18.93
C GLY A 241 -15.64 -1.74 -18.11
N SER A 242 -15.91 -1.93 -16.82
CA SER A 242 -16.29 -0.83 -15.92
C SER A 242 -15.20 0.23 -15.90
N THR A 243 -15.61 1.47 -15.90
CA THR A 243 -14.68 2.61 -16.04
C THR A 243 -14.61 3.40 -14.74
N LEU A 244 -13.42 3.45 -14.15
CA LEU A 244 -13.10 4.27 -13.01
C LEU A 244 -12.32 5.51 -13.48
N VAL A 245 -12.80 6.70 -13.11
CA VAL A 245 -12.16 7.97 -13.41
C VAL A 245 -11.75 8.66 -12.13
N LEU A 246 -10.50 9.06 -12.03
CA LEU A 246 -9.94 9.85 -10.95
C LEU A 246 -9.63 11.25 -11.46
N GLU A 247 -10.11 12.28 -10.79
CA GLU A 247 -9.89 13.67 -11.18
C GLU A 247 -9.42 14.50 -10.00
N ARG A 248 -8.39 15.33 -10.23
CA ARG A 248 -7.85 16.29 -9.27
C ARG A 248 -8.63 17.59 -9.31
N GLY A 249 -8.89 18.19 -8.16
CA GLY A 249 -9.68 19.42 -8.08
C GLY A 249 -8.98 20.69 -8.58
N SER A 250 -7.64 20.71 -8.58
CA SER A 250 -6.89 21.89 -9.03
C SER A 250 -5.45 21.52 -9.42
N ASN A 251 -4.90 22.21 -10.44
CA ASN A 251 -3.48 22.13 -10.79
C ASN A 251 -2.59 22.98 -9.88
N ASP A 252 -3.15 23.97 -9.17
CA ASP A 252 -2.40 24.88 -8.31
C ASP A 252 -2.12 24.24 -6.94
N PRO A 253 -0.86 23.93 -6.60
CA PRO A 253 -0.49 23.32 -5.32
C PRO A 253 -0.79 24.20 -4.09
N ASN A 254 -1.01 25.51 -4.28
CA ASN A 254 -1.40 26.42 -3.23
C ASN A 254 -2.93 26.46 -3.02
N SER A 255 -3.69 25.88 -3.93
CA SER A 255 -5.14 25.78 -3.80
C SER A 255 -5.53 24.70 -2.78
N ALA A 256 -6.52 24.97 -1.95
CA ALA A 256 -7.10 23.94 -1.08
C ALA A 256 -7.62 22.73 -1.88
N ALA A 257 -8.15 22.98 -3.08
CA ALA A 257 -8.66 21.96 -3.98
C ALA A 257 -7.56 21.10 -4.63
N TYR A 258 -6.29 21.43 -4.51
CA TYR A 258 -5.20 20.64 -5.07
C TYR A 258 -5.19 19.20 -4.54
N ARG A 259 -5.56 19.01 -3.28
CA ARG A 259 -5.63 17.72 -2.63
C ARG A 259 -6.97 17.01 -2.84
N ASP A 260 -7.98 17.71 -3.36
CA ASP A 260 -9.27 17.10 -3.62
C ASP A 260 -9.18 16.12 -4.78
N ARG A 261 -9.76 14.95 -4.56
CA ARG A 261 -9.89 13.89 -5.54
C ARG A 261 -11.37 13.53 -5.69
N THR A 262 -11.83 13.41 -6.93
CA THR A 262 -13.13 12.80 -7.23
C THR A 262 -12.91 11.46 -7.90
N MET A 263 -13.56 10.43 -7.40
CA MET A 263 -13.59 9.10 -8.03
C MET A 263 -14.99 8.85 -8.58
N THR A 264 -15.06 8.51 -9.86
CA THR A 264 -16.33 8.24 -10.56
C THR A 264 -16.27 6.86 -11.19
N LEU A 265 -17.19 5.97 -10.81
CA LEU A 265 -17.31 4.62 -11.37
C LEU A 265 -18.55 4.57 -12.25
N ASP A 266 -18.37 4.26 -13.54
CA ASP A 266 -19.45 4.18 -14.54
C ASP A 266 -20.40 5.40 -14.51
N GLY A 267 -19.82 6.59 -14.35
CA GLY A 267 -20.54 7.86 -14.29
C GLY A 267 -21.12 8.24 -12.93
N LYS A 268 -20.99 7.39 -11.90
CA LYS A 268 -21.47 7.66 -10.53
C LYS A 268 -20.31 8.06 -9.64
N VAL A 269 -20.44 9.15 -8.91
CA VAL A 269 -19.42 9.56 -7.91
C VAL A 269 -19.44 8.60 -6.74
N ILE A 270 -18.30 7.96 -6.47
CA ILE A 270 -18.12 7.02 -5.37
C ILE A 270 -17.18 7.55 -4.27
N ALA A 271 -16.37 8.56 -4.55
CA ALA A 271 -15.54 9.24 -3.55
C ALA A 271 -15.28 10.68 -3.97
N LYS A 272 -15.10 11.57 -2.98
CA LYS A 272 -14.77 12.98 -3.19
C LYS A 272 -14.10 13.58 -1.96
N GLY A 273 -13.30 14.62 -2.18
CA GLY A 273 -12.62 15.38 -1.14
C GLY A 273 -11.13 15.03 -1.04
N ALA A 274 -10.46 15.65 -0.08
CA ALA A 274 -9.05 15.47 0.15
C ALA A 274 -8.79 14.24 1.04
N VAL A 275 -7.93 13.34 0.58
CA VAL A 275 -7.44 12.22 1.39
C VAL A 275 -6.68 12.78 2.59
N SER A 276 -6.88 12.19 3.77
CA SER A 276 -6.08 12.54 4.94
C SER A 276 -4.61 12.19 4.67
N GLN A 277 -3.69 13.08 5.02
CA GLN A 277 -2.27 12.79 4.91
C GLN A 277 -1.81 11.99 6.12
N GLY A 278 -1.26 10.82 5.87
CA GLY A 278 -0.33 10.19 6.78
C GLY A 278 1.03 10.82 6.56
N ASP A 279 1.74 11.16 7.60
CA ASP A 279 3.09 11.65 7.47
C ASP A 279 4.08 10.58 7.90
N ARG A 280 5.25 10.60 7.28
CA ARG A 280 6.23 9.53 7.39
C ARG A 280 7.16 9.64 8.59
N SER A 281 7.25 10.82 9.17
CA SER A 281 8.10 10.95 10.33
C SER A 281 7.38 10.43 11.57
N ASP A 282 8.11 9.74 12.43
CA ASP A 282 7.60 9.35 13.75
C ASP A 282 7.08 10.56 14.55
N ASP A 283 7.59 11.75 14.25
CA ASP A 283 7.13 13.00 14.86
C ASP A 283 5.79 13.45 14.27
N ASP A 284 5.52 13.18 13.02
CA ASP A 284 4.27 13.55 12.35
C ASP A 284 3.14 12.57 12.69
N ILE A 285 3.43 11.31 12.89
CA ILE A 285 2.50 10.34 13.46
C ILE A 285 2.07 10.79 14.88
N ARG A 286 2.98 11.38 15.65
CA ARG A 286 2.72 11.89 17.01
C ARG A 286 2.04 13.25 17.02
N ASN A 287 2.25 14.10 16.01
CA ASN A 287 1.78 15.49 15.97
C ASN A 287 0.49 15.69 15.19
N GLY A 288 -0.09 14.64 14.69
CA GLY A 288 -1.38 14.66 14.02
C GLY A 288 -1.27 14.75 12.51
N ARG A 289 -1.85 13.76 11.88
CA ARG A 289 -2.07 13.70 10.44
C ARG A 289 -2.84 14.91 9.99
N LYS A 290 -2.49 15.48 8.85
CA LYS A 290 -3.29 16.52 8.25
C LYS A 290 -4.63 15.91 7.82
N LYS A 291 -5.65 16.19 8.61
CA LYS A 291 -6.99 15.66 8.39
C LYS A 291 -7.50 16.08 7.02
N GLY A 292 -8.00 15.11 6.27
CA GLY A 292 -8.63 15.32 4.98
C GLY A 292 -10.10 15.73 5.11
N THR A 293 -10.77 15.68 3.98
CA THR A 293 -12.21 15.92 3.86
C THR A 293 -12.89 14.82 3.07
N GLU A 294 -12.15 13.73 2.79
CA GLU A 294 -12.65 12.66 1.92
C GLU A 294 -13.89 12.01 2.52
N THR A 295 -14.87 11.80 1.66
CA THR A 295 -16.05 10.97 1.91
C THR A 295 -16.26 10.05 0.72
N TYR A 296 -16.64 8.79 0.97
CA TYR A 296 -16.84 7.81 -0.08
C TYR A 296 -17.93 6.79 0.24
N LEU A 297 -18.47 6.18 -0.80
CA LEU A 297 -19.24 4.94 -0.78
C LEU A 297 -18.67 4.01 -1.85
N LEU A 298 -17.75 3.12 -1.45
CA LEU A 298 -17.03 2.24 -2.36
C LEU A 298 -17.78 0.90 -2.56
N PRO A 299 -18.17 0.55 -3.78
CA PRO A 299 -18.66 -0.79 -4.07
C PRO A 299 -17.56 -1.82 -3.89
N TRP A 300 -17.79 -2.83 -3.07
CA TRP A 300 -16.82 -3.91 -2.84
C TRP A 300 -17.42 -5.22 -3.29
N ILE A 301 -16.92 -5.71 -4.40
CA ILE A 301 -17.44 -6.88 -5.11
C ILE A 301 -16.43 -8.04 -5.14
N TRP A 302 -15.35 -7.94 -4.37
CA TRP A 302 -14.32 -8.96 -4.35
C TRP A 302 -14.26 -9.65 -2.99
N ASP A 303 -14.00 -10.96 -3.02
CA ASP A 303 -13.64 -11.72 -1.83
C ASP A 303 -12.24 -11.34 -1.34
N ALA A 304 -12.10 -11.11 -0.04
CA ALA A 304 -10.85 -10.63 0.54
C ALA A 304 -9.73 -11.67 0.55
N GLN A 305 -10.05 -12.95 0.42
CA GLN A 305 -9.07 -14.04 0.46
C GLN A 305 -8.65 -14.47 -0.95
N THR A 306 -9.61 -14.59 -1.86
CA THR A 306 -9.36 -15.12 -3.20
C THR A 306 -9.13 -14.02 -4.23
N GLY A 307 -9.60 -12.79 -3.97
CA GLY A 307 -9.62 -11.70 -4.95
C GLY A 307 -10.67 -11.89 -6.06
N GLU A 308 -11.41 -12.98 -6.05
CA GLU A 308 -12.46 -13.25 -7.03
C GLU A 308 -13.71 -12.42 -6.74
N LYS A 309 -14.52 -12.19 -7.77
CA LYS A 309 -15.81 -11.51 -7.61
C LYS A 309 -16.78 -12.36 -6.79
N VAL A 310 -17.40 -11.75 -5.81
CA VAL A 310 -18.44 -12.38 -4.99
C VAL A 310 -19.77 -12.46 -5.73
N ALA A 311 -20.67 -13.30 -5.24
CA ALA A 311 -22.06 -13.32 -5.70
C ALA A 311 -22.75 -11.97 -5.42
N ALA A 312 -23.72 -11.60 -6.26
CA ALA A 312 -24.37 -10.29 -6.15
C ALA A 312 -25.01 -10.04 -4.78
N GLU A 313 -25.49 -11.06 -4.10
CA GLU A 313 -26.05 -10.97 -2.74
C GLU A 313 -25.01 -10.66 -1.66
N ASP A 314 -23.72 -10.99 -1.91
CA ASP A 314 -22.61 -10.81 -0.97
C ASP A 314 -21.87 -9.50 -1.18
N GLU A 315 -22.20 -8.73 -2.22
CA GLU A 315 -21.66 -7.40 -2.45
C GLU A 315 -21.91 -6.49 -1.26
N LYS A 316 -20.93 -5.62 -0.97
CA LYS A 316 -20.98 -4.64 0.12
C LYS A 316 -20.61 -3.27 -0.40
N LEU A 317 -21.00 -2.23 0.34
CA LEU A 317 -20.48 -0.88 0.12
C LEU A 317 -19.78 -0.46 1.40
N TYR A 318 -18.54 0.06 1.28
CA TYR A 318 -17.81 0.64 2.40
C TYR A 318 -17.98 2.14 2.40
N HIS A 319 -18.40 2.70 3.52
CA HIS A 319 -18.64 4.12 3.66
C HIS A 319 -17.75 4.74 4.74
N TRP A 320 -17.22 5.88 4.41
CA TRP A 320 -16.40 6.72 5.27
C TRP A 320 -16.76 8.20 5.07
N ASN A 321 -16.73 8.97 6.16
CA ASN A 321 -16.85 10.40 6.10
C ASN A 321 -15.90 11.04 7.14
N THR A 322 -14.79 11.59 6.66
CA THR A 322 -13.77 12.19 7.52
C THR A 322 -14.34 13.31 8.41
N GLN A 323 -15.29 14.06 7.91
CA GLN A 323 -15.88 15.18 8.65
C GLN A 323 -17.16 14.81 9.42
N GLY A 324 -17.74 13.67 9.10
CA GLY A 324 -19.07 13.30 9.56
C GLY A 324 -20.19 14.08 8.87
N GLY A 325 -21.43 13.81 9.29
CA GLY A 325 -22.62 14.44 8.74
C GLY A 325 -23.27 13.67 7.61
N THR A 326 -24.21 14.32 6.94
CA THR A 326 -25.09 13.71 5.95
C THR A 326 -24.48 13.75 4.55
N SER A 327 -24.53 12.62 3.85
CA SER A 327 -24.12 12.49 2.44
C SER A 327 -25.13 11.67 1.64
N GLU A 328 -25.33 12.04 0.38
CA GLU A 328 -26.20 11.33 -0.56
C GLU A 328 -25.35 10.60 -1.60
N TRP A 329 -25.72 9.34 -1.89
CA TRP A 329 -25.00 8.46 -2.79
C TRP A 329 -25.94 7.70 -3.71
N GLU A 330 -25.57 7.62 -4.99
CA GLU A 330 -26.23 6.77 -5.96
C GLU A 330 -25.72 5.32 -5.82
N LEU A 331 -26.65 4.36 -5.75
CA LEU A 331 -26.29 2.96 -5.61
C LEU A 331 -25.79 2.36 -6.94
N PRO A 332 -24.90 1.35 -6.87
CA PRO A 332 -24.53 0.57 -8.06
C PRO A 332 -25.74 -0.07 -8.76
N ASP A 333 -25.63 -0.31 -10.07
CA ASP A 333 -26.72 -0.92 -10.85
C ASP A 333 -27.10 -2.32 -10.35
N SER A 334 -26.13 -3.07 -9.81
CA SER A 334 -26.37 -4.38 -9.16
C SER A 334 -27.26 -4.31 -7.90
N TRP A 335 -27.51 -3.09 -7.39
CA TRP A 335 -28.38 -2.81 -6.24
C TRP A 335 -29.73 -2.23 -6.67
N ALA A 336 -30.03 -2.19 -7.96
CA ALA A 336 -31.28 -1.65 -8.47
C ALA A 336 -32.50 -2.41 -7.92
N GLY A 337 -33.57 -1.67 -7.62
CA GLY A 337 -34.83 -2.24 -7.12
C GLY A 337 -34.85 -2.51 -5.59
N LEU A 338 -33.78 -2.33 -4.88
CA LEU A 338 -33.79 -2.39 -3.41
C LEU A 338 -34.65 -1.26 -2.84
N LYS A 339 -35.41 -1.56 -1.79
CA LYS A 339 -36.26 -0.59 -1.08
C LYS A 339 -35.55 -0.02 0.14
N ASP A 340 -34.63 -0.79 0.70
CA ASP A 340 -33.81 -0.41 1.83
C ASP A 340 -32.50 -1.18 1.83
N VAL A 341 -31.58 -0.72 2.64
CA VAL A 341 -30.26 -1.32 2.89
C VAL A 341 -30.01 -1.35 4.38
N LYS A 342 -29.12 -2.24 4.79
CA LYS A 342 -28.62 -2.33 6.18
C LYS A 342 -27.28 -1.65 6.29
N VAL A 343 -27.13 -0.75 7.25
CA VAL A 343 -25.90 -0.02 7.54
C VAL A 343 -25.41 -0.40 8.93
N TYR A 344 -24.15 -0.76 9.03
CA TYR A 344 -23.50 -1.17 10.28
C TYR A 344 -22.24 -0.33 10.50
N LYS A 345 -21.91 -0.02 11.73
CA LYS A 345 -20.55 0.35 12.12
C LYS A 345 -19.67 -0.89 12.13
N LEU A 346 -18.41 -0.73 11.75
CA LEU A 346 -17.39 -1.76 11.89
C LEU A 346 -16.49 -1.45 13.06
N THR A 347 -16.32 -2.44 13.93
CA THR A 347 -15.45 -2.41 15.10
C THR A 347 -14.69 -3.73 15.21
N ASP A 348 -13.83 -3.88 16.20
CA ASP A 348 -13.18 -5.15 16.56
C ASP A 348 -14.17 -6.29 16.87
N LEU A 349 -15.41 -5.95 17.22
CA LEU A 349 -16.50 -6.90 17.42
C LEU A 349 -17.25 -7.25 16.12
N GLY A 350 -16.81 -6.74 14.98
CA GLY A 350 -17.44 -6.90 13.68
C GLY A 350 -18.53 -5.85 13.41
N LYS A 351 -19.65 -6.28 12.82
CA LYS A 351 -20.78 -5.41 12.49
C LYS A 351 -21.60 -5.08 13.73
N THR A 352 -21.70 -3.81 14.06
CA THR A 352 -22.47 -3.29 15.20
C THR A 352 -23.44 -2.18 14.76
N ASP A 353 -24.34 -1.77 15.67
CA ASP A 353 -25.23 -0.61 15.49
C ASP A 353 -26.04 -0.61 14.16
N GLU A 354 -26.73 -1.75 13.88
CA GLU A 354 -27.55 -1.89 12.67
C GLU A 354 -28.57 -0.78 12.53
N LYS A 355 -28.58 -0.16 11.35
CA LYS A 355 -29.62 0.79 10.93
C LYS A 355 -30.19 0.37 9.57
N THR A 356 -31.50 0.57 9.39
CA THR A 356 -32.14 0.40 8.08
C THR A 356 -32.28 1.77 7.42
N VAL A 357 -31.72 1.92 6.22
CA VAL A 357 -31.78 3.14 5.43
C VAL A 357 -32.62 2.89 4.17
N LYS A 358 -33.56 3.80 3.88
CA LYS A 358 -34.43 3.72 2.71
C LYS A 358 -33.67 4.09 1.44
N VAL A 359 -33.98 3.35 0.38
CA VAL A 359 -33.55 3.69 -0.97
C VAL A 359 -34.66 4.51 -1.63
N VAL A 360 -34.33 5.70 -2.13
CA VAL A 360 -35.24 6.60 -2.83
C VAL A 360 -34.62 6.93 -4.18
N ASP A 361 -35.32 6.62 -5.25
CA ASP A 361 -34.86 6.85 -6.64
C ASP A 361 -33.43 6.34 -6.91
N GLY A 362 -33.10 5.14 -6.40
CA GLY A 362 -31.79 4.53 -6.56
C GLY A 362 -30.68 5.13 -5.70
N LYS A 363 -31.02 6.00 -4.76
CA LYS A 363 -30.07 6.69 -3.85
C LYS A 363 -30.32 6.36 -2.40
N ILE A 364 -29.28 6.50 -1.61
CA ILE A 364 -29.33 6.46 -0.14
C ILE A 364 -28.76 7.74 0.46
N THR A 365 -29.29 8.12 1.59
CA THR A 365 -28.75 9.22 2.41
C THR A 365 -28.18 8.62 3.68
N LEU A 366 -26.88 8.81 3.89
CA LEU A 366 -26.17 8.33 5.07
C LEU A 366 -25.86 9.50 6.00
N ASP A 367 -26.17 9.32 7.26
CA ASP A 367 -25.74 10.20 8.34
C ASP A 367 -24.65 9.49 9.14
N ALA A 368 -23.41 9.89 8.92
CA ALA A 368 -22.22 9.24 9.44
C ALA A 368 -21.55 10.08 10.54
N GLU A 369 -21.02 9.41 11.54
CA GLU A 369 -20.12 10.04 12.49
C GLU A 369 -18.75 10.29 11.84
N SER A 370 -18.03 11.32 12.30
CA SER A 370 -16.70 11.64 11.80
C SER A 370 -15.73 10.51 12.06
N GLU A 371 -15.05 10.05 11.01
CA GLU A 371 -13.99 9.03 11.09
C GLU A 371 -14.45 7.68 11.67
N VAL A 372 -15.69 7.33 11.41
CA VAL A 372 -16.25 6.02 11.79
C VAL A 372 -16.41 5.15 10.54
N PRO A 373 -15.85 3.92 10.56
CA PRO A 373 -16.01 2.93 9.50
C PRO A 373 -17.43 2.37 9.43
N TYR A 374 -18.03 2.37 8.24
CA TYR A 374 -19.33 1.76 8.00
C TYR A 374 -19.28 0.73 6.86
N VAL A 375 -20.13 -0.28 6.98
CA VAL A 375 -20.44 -1.19 5.88
C VAL A 375 -21.94 -1.16 5.62
N VAL A 376 -22.29 -1.09 4.34
CA VAL A 376 -23.67 -1.18 3.85
C VAL A 376 -23.85 -2.51 3.17
N CYS A 377 -24.92 -3.23 3.51
CA CYS A 377 -25.27 -4.54 2.97
C CYS A 377 -26.66 -4.48 2.36
N LYS A 378 -26.92 -5.36 1.41
CA LYS A 378 -28.29 -5.61 0.91
C LYS A 378 -29.16 -6.08 2.06
N GLY A 379 -30.39 -5.59 2.11
CA GLY A 379 -31.36 -5.86 3.17
C GLY A 379 -31.98 -7.25 3.09
#